data_3ca0986275693143ae8446a5c2d49839
#
_entry.id   3ca0986275693143ae8446a5c2d49839
#
_cell.length_a   1.000
_cell.length_b   1.000
_cell.length_c   1.000
_cell.angle_alpha   90.00
_cell.angle_beta   90.00
_cell.angle_gamma   90.00
#
_symmetry.space_group_name_H-M   'P 1'
#
loop_
_entity.id
_entity.type
_entity.pdbx_description
1 polymer ?
#
loop_
_entity_poly.entity_id
_entity_poly.type
_entity_poly.pdbx_seq_one_letter_code
_entity_poly.pdbx_strand_id
1 'polypeptide(L)'
;MAAAVAHRPAQQLVWMSAYLVLIVGVAQIVFGAGQAWLSEPAPSSGWVASEWMVFNLANAGVIGGTLAGSFSLVMAATALFALGIALFLLGTRGAARSWWLLGYRILLGLIFLSSLTGLALSLRAR
;
A
#
# COMPACT_ATOMS: atom_id res chain seq x y z
N MET A 1 16.73 1.01 -10.90
CA MET A 1 16.85 1.78 -9.65
C MET A 1 17.83 1.15 -8.66
N ALA A 2 17.68 -0.12 -8.25
CA ALA A 2 18.60 -0.77 -7.31
C ALA A 2 20.08 -0.68 -7.69
N ALA A 3 20.43 -0.86 -8.96
CA ALA A 3 21.81 -0.76 -9.46
C ALA A 3 22.39 0.66 -9.37
N ALA A 4 21.56 1.70 -9.52
CA ALA A 4 22.00 3.09 -9.36
C ALA A 4 22.29 3.47 -7.91
N VAL A 5 21.58 2.84 -6.95
CA VAL A 5 21.73 3.06 -5.51
C VAL A 5 23.02 2.42 -4.99
N ALA A 6 23.48 1.31 -5.59
CA ALA A 6 24.69 0.61 -5.18
C ALA A 6 25.96 1.47 -5.30
N HIS A 7 25.97 2.43 -6.21
CA HIS A 7 27.13 3.30 -6.46
C HIS A 7 27.13 4.61 -5.64
N ARG A 8 25.94 5.08 -5.24
CA ARG A 8 25.78 6.30 -4.42
C ARG A 8 24.55 6.14 -3.52
N PRO A 9 24.69 5.51 -2.36
CA PRO A 9 23.57 5.25 -1.46
C PRO A 9 23.09 6.55 -0.78
N ALA A 10 22.24 7.30 -1.47
CA ALA A 10 21.46 8.33 -0.81
C ALA A 10 20.32 7.64 -0.06
N GLN A 11 20.14 7.95 1.22
CA GLN A 11 19.14 7.32 2.08
C GLN A 11 17.72 7.31 1.46
N GLN A 12 17.34 8.39 0.79
CA GLN A 12 16.06 8.49 0.09
C GLN A 12 15.91 7.48 -1.05
N LEU A 13 16.98 7.22 -1.82
CA LEU A 13 16.96 6.27 -2.92
C LEU A 13 16.90 4.82 -2.42
N VAL A 14 17.60 4.52 -1.31
CA VAL A 14 17.52 3.21 -0.65
C VAL A 14 16.10 2.95 -0.16
N TRP A 15 15.53 3.91 0.58
CA TRP A 15 14.15 3.83 1.05
C TRP A 15 13.16 3.64 -0.10
N MET A 16 13.27 4.43 -1.15
CA MET A 16 12.37 4.36 -2.30
C MET A 16 12.46 3.02 -3.02
N SER A 17 13.67 2.46 -3.15
CA SER A 17 13.84 1.12 -3.76
C SER A 17 13.17 0.03 -2.92
N ALA A 18 13.36 0.05 -1.60
CA ALA A 18 12.72 -0.88 -0.68
C ALA A 18 11.19 -0.73 -0.71
N TYR A 19 10.70 0.50 -0.70
CA TYR A 19 9.26 0.80 -0.77
C TYR A 19 8.63 0.27 -2.07
N LEU A 20 9.26 0.51 -3.21
CA LEU A 20 8.77 0.04 -4.51
C LEU A 20 8.69 -1.49 -4.57
N VAL A 21 9.69 -2.19 -4.03
CA VAL A 21 9.68 -3.65 -4.04
C VAL A 21 8.66 -4.21 -3.04
N LEU A 22 8.68 -3.74 -1.79
CA LEU A 22 7.89 -4.34 -0.72
C LEU A 22 6.43 -3.90 -0.74
N ILE A 23 6.15 -2.62 -0.91
CA ILE A 23 4.78 -2.09 -0.83
C ILE A 23 4.11 -2.09 -2.20
N VAL A 24 4.75 -1.50 -3.21
CA VAL A 24 4.12 -1.41 -4.53
C VAL A 24 4.11 -2.78 -5.23
N GLY A 25 5.18 -3.57 -5.09
CA GLY A 25 5.28 -4.89 -5.70
C GLY A 25 4.66 -6.01 -4.86
N VAL A 26 5.36 -6.43 -3.82
CA VAL A 26 5.00 -7.65 -3.06
C VAL A 26 3.66 -7.51 -2.37
N ALA A 27 3.40 -6.40 -1.65
CA ALA A 27 2.14 -6.23 -0.94
C ALA A 27 0.95 -6.20 -1.90
N GLN A 28 1.07 -5.55 -3.06
CA GLN A 28 0.00 -5.50 -4.06
C GLN A 28 -0.31 -6.89 -4.63
N ILE A 29 0.71 -7.71 -4.91
CA ILE A 29 0.52 -9.09 -5.36
C ILE A 29 -0.20 -9.91 -4.28
N VAL A 30 0.23 -9.81 -3.03
CA VAL A 30 -0.37 -10.52 -1.90
C VAL A 30 -1.82 -10.09 -1.70
N PHE A 31 -2.13 -8.79 -1.81
CA PHE A 31 -3.50 -8.28 -1.66
C PHE A 31 -4.40 -8.78 -2.78
N GLY A 32 -3.96 -8.66 -4.03
CA GLY A 32 -4.74 -9.10 -5.19
C GLY A 32 -4.94 -10.61 -5.22
N ALA A 33 -3.88 -11.39 -5.04
CA ALA A 33 -3.95 -12.85 -5.02
C ALA A 33 -4.76 -13.36 -3.82
N GLY A 34 -4.55 -12.78 -2.62
CA GLY A 34 -5.29 -13.13 -1.42
C GLY A 34 -6.79 -12.87 -1.58
N GLN A 35 -7.16 -11.73 -2.14
CA GLN A 35 -8.55 -11.39 -2.41
C GLN A 35 -9.17 -12.35 -3.45
N ALA A 36 -8.47 -12.62 -4.55
CA ALA A 36 -8.96 -13.54 -5.59
C ALA A 36 -9.16 -14.96 -5.06
N TRP A 37 -8.29 -15.40 -4.14
CA TRP A 37 -8.39 -16.73 -3.54
C TRP A 37 -9.45 -16.82 -2.45
N LEU A 38 -9.66 -15.76 -1.68
CA LEU A 38 -10.53 -15.77 -0.50
C LEU A 38 -11.97 -15.35 -0.79
N SER A 39 -12.21 -14.65 -1.92
CA SER A 39 -13.54 -14.11 -2.23
C SER A 39 -14.32 -15.03 -3.15
N GLU A 40 -15.49 -15.46 -2.71
CA GLU A 40 -16.48 -16.17 -3.53
C GLU A 40 -17.84 -15.47 -3.38
N PRO A 41 -18.39 -14.88 -4.48
CA PRO A 41 -17.82 -14.79 -5.84
C PRO A 41 -16.62 -13.83 -5.93
N ALA A 42 -15.77 -14.05 -6.94
CA ALA A 42 -14.64 -13.16 -7.20
C ALA A 42 -15.12 -11.72 -7.44
N PRO A 43 -14.35 -10.69 -7.01
CA PRO A 43 -14.71 -9.30 -7.25
C PRO A 43 -14.85 -9.00 -8.75
N SER A 44 -15.74 -8.06 -9.10
CA SER A 44 -15.89 -7.63 -10.49
C SER A 44 -14.60 -6.98 -11.02
N SER A 45 -14.39 -7.04 -12.33
CA SER A 45 -13.22 -6.42 -12.98
C SER A 45 -13.14 -4.91 -12.70
N GLY A 46 -14.28 -4.22 -12.63
CA GLY A 46 -14.34 -2.80 -12.27
C GLY A 46 -13.91 -2.54 -10.83
N TRP A 47 -14.26 -3.42 -9.90
CA TRP A 47 -13.80 -3.34 -8.51
C TRP A 47 -12.28 -3.50 -8.42
N VAL A 48 -11.74 -4.56 -9.03
CA VAL A 48 -10.29 -4.82 -9.07
C VAL A 48 -9.52 -3.68 -9.72
N ALA A 49 -10.04 -3.11 -10.81
CA ALA A 49 -9.42 -1.95 -11.46
C ALA A 49 -9.41 -0.72 -10.53
N SER A 50 -10.48 -0.48 -9.76
CA SER A 50 -10.54 0.61 -8.80
C SER A 50 -9.54 0.44 -7.67
N GLU A 51 -9.41 -0.75 -7.11
CA GLU A 51 -8.41 -1.08 -6.08
C GLU A 51 -6.99 -0.85 -6.58
N TRP A 52 -6.70 -1.37 -7.77
CA TRP A 52 -5.40 -1.21 -8.40
C TRP A 52 -5.06 0.27 -8.65
N MET A 53 -6.01 1.02 -9.19
CA MET A 53 -5.82 2.45 -9.49
C MET A 53 -5.59 3.27 -8.22
N VAL A 54 -6.47 3.12 -7.22
CA VAL A 54 -6.38 3.86 -5.96
C VAL A 54 -5.06 3.54 -5.24
N PHE A 55 -4.70 2.27 -5.18
CA PHE A 55 -3.46 1.84 -4.52
C PHE A 55 -2.20 2.39 -5.20
N ASN A 56 -2.14 2.34 -6.53
CA ASN A 56 -0.97 2.83 -7.28
C ASN A 56 -0.88 4.37 -7.27
N LEU A 57 -2.00 5.08 -7.37
CA LEU A 57 -2.02 6.55 -7.24
C LEU A 57 -1.57 7.00 -5.85
N ALA A 58 -2.02 6.29 -4.81
CA ALA A 58 -1.59 6.56 -3.44
C ALA A 58 -0.07 6.38 -3.30
N ASN A 59 0.47 5.27 -3.78
CA ASN A 59 1.91 5.00 -3.72
C ASN A 59 2.72 6.02 -4.52
N ALA A 60 2.27 6.39 -5.72
CA ALA A 60 2.89 7.43 -6.53
C ALA A 60 2.89 8.80 -5.79
N GLY A 61 1.79 9.12 -5.12
CA GLY A 61 1.68 10.33 -4.30
C GLY A 61 2.60 10.34 -3.08
N VAL A 62 2.76 9.21 -2.39
CA VAL A 62 3.71 9.09 -1.27
C VAL A 62 5.15 9.29 -1.76
N ILE A 63 5.53 8.62 -2.84
CA ILE A 63 6.87 8.74 -3.42
C ILE A 63 7.11 10.18 -3.90
N GLY A 64 6.21 10.70 -4.73
CA GLY A 64 6.33 12.05 -5.28
C GLY A 64 6.33 13.14 -4.20
N GLY A 65 5.47 13.02 -3.20
CA GLY A 65 5.41 13.93 -2.06
C GLY A 65 6.68 13.90 -1.22
N THR A 66 7.26 12.71 -0.99
CA THR A 66 8.51 12.56 -0.26
C THR A 66 9.69 13.18 -1.03
N LEU A 67 9.78 12.92 -2.33
CA LEU A 67 10.84 13.49 -3.17
C LEU A 67 10.73 15.01 -3.32
N ALA A 68 9.51 15.54 -3.40
CA ALA A 68 9.24 16.97 -3.49
C ALA A 68 9.30 17.69 -2.13
N GLY A 69 9.48 16.99 -1.02
CA GLY A 69 9.39 17.54 0.33
C GLY A 69 8.00 18.12 0.68
N SER A 70 6.95 17.68 -0.05
CA SER A 70 5.59 18.18 0.11
C SER A 70 4.80 17.34 1.10
N PHE A 71 4.71 17.83 2.32
CA PHE A 71 3.93 17.17 3.37
C PHE A 71 2.43 17.02 3.04
N SER A 72 1.84 18.05 2.45
CA SER A 72 0.42 18.01 2.07
C SER A 72 0.14 16.91 1.05
N LEU A 73 1.06 16.70 0.10
CA LEU A 73 0.95 15.64 -0.88
C LEU A 73 1.10 14.25 -0.23
N VAL A 74 2.04 14.10 0.71
CA VAL A 74 2.21 12.84 1.47
C VAL A 74 0.95 12.54 2.30
N MET A 75 0.38 13.56 2.98
CA MET A 75 -0.88 13.38 3.74
C MET A 75 -2.04 12.94 2.84
N ALA A 76 -2.26 13.63 1.73
CA ALA A 76 -3.33 13.28 0.79
C ALA A 76 -3.13 11.86 0.23
N ALA A 77 -1.91 11.51 -0.13
CA ALA A 77 -1.55 10.18 -0.62
C ALA A 77 -1.74 9.09 0.43
N THR A 78 -1.41 9.36 1.71
CA THR A 78 -1.64 8.43 2.82
C THR A 78 -3.14 8.21 3.07
N ALA A 79 -3.96 9.26 2.95
CA ALA A 79 -5.42 9.11 3.02
C ALA A 79 -5.97 8.26 1.87
N LEU A 80 -5.44 8.46 0.66
CA LEU A 80 -5.79 7.64 -0.50
C LEU A 80 -5.31 6.19 -0.35
N PHE A 81 -4.16 5.97 0.28
CA PHE A 81 -3.66 4.64 0.62
C PHE A 81 -4.58 3.92 1.60
N ALA A 82 -5.06 4.63 2.63
CA ALA A 82 -6.04 4.11 3.57
C ALA A 82 -7.34 3.69 2.86
N LEU A 83 -7.81 4.49 1.90
CA LEU A 83 -8.95 4.13 1.05
C LEU A 83 -8.67 2.87 0.23
N GLY A 84 -7.48 2.73 -0.35
CA GLY A 84 -7.05 1.52 -1.06
C GLY A 84 -7.12 0.27 -0.19
N ILE A 85 -6.58 0.33 1.04
CA ILE A 85 -6.68 -0.76 2.01
C ILE A 85 -8.14 -1.08 2.35
N ALA A 86 -8.98 -0.07 2.54
CA ALA A 86 -10.40 -0.26 2.79
C ALA A 86 -11.11 -0.97 1.64
N LEU A 87 -10.78 -0.66 0.38
CA LEU A 87 -11.34 -1.34 -0.79
C LEU A 87 -10.98 -2.84 -0.80
N PHE A 88 -9.72 -3.20 -0.52
CA PHE A 88 -9.30 -4.60 -0.39
C PHE A 88 -10.03 -5.33 0.75
N LEU A 89 -10.25 -4.67 1.90
CA LEU A 89 -11.05 -5.24 2.99
C LEU A 89 -12.51 -5.45 2.59
N LEU A 90 -13.09 -4.47 1.90
CA LEU A 90 -14.47 -4.53 1.41
C LEU A 90 -14.66 -5.61 0.35
N GLY A 91 -13.67 -5.81 -0.51
CA GLY A 91 -13.65 -6.86 -1.52
C GLY A 91 -13.74 -8.28 -0.94
N THR A 92 -13.39 -8.47 0.34
CA THR A 92 -13.51 -9.77 1.03
C THR A 92 -14.76 -9.90 1.91
N ARG A 93 -15.77 -9.03 1.77
CA ARG A 93 -16.96 -9.04 2.65
C ARG A 93 -17.78 -10.31 2.58
N GLY A 94 -17.90 -10.94 1.41
CA GLY A 94 -18.62 -12.18 1.19
C GLY A 94 -17.82 -13.45 1.43
N ALA A 95 -16.54 -13.33 1.79
CA ALA A 95 -15.65 -14.46 1.95
C ALA A 95 -16.06 -15.33 3.15
N ALA A 96 -15.96 -16.66 2.98
CA ALA A 96 -16.20 -17.61 4.06
C ALA A 96 -15.20 -17.40 5.20
N ARG A 97 -15.68 -17.50 6.44
CA ARG A 97 -14.82 -17.39 7.63
C ARG A 97 -13.75 -18.47 7.62
N SER A 98 -12.48 -18.04 7.56
CA SER A 98 -11.34 -18.95 7.61
C SER A 98 -10.16 -18.29 8.32
N TRP A 99 -9.19 -19.07 8.79
CA TRP A 99 -7.94 -18.57 9.35
C TRP A 99 -7.15 -17.74 8.33
N TRP A 100 -7.23 -18.11 7.07
CA TRP A 100 -6.59 -17.40 5.97
C TRP A 100 -7.19 -16.00 5.77
N LEU A 101 -8.52 -15.88 5.85
CA LEU A 101 -9.20 -14.58 5.80
C LEU A 101 -8.80 -13.69 6.98
N LEU A 102 -8.70 -14.27 8.18
CA LEU A 102 -8.23 -13.53 9.36
C LEU A 102 -6.79 -13.07 9.16
N GLY A 103 -5.89 -13.94 8.72
CA GLY A 103 -4.49 -13.60 8.42
C GLY A 103 -4.36 -12.49 7.38
N TYR A 104 -5.16 -12.56 6.31
CA TYR A 104 -5.21 -11.53 5.27
C TYR A 104 -5.65 -10.17 5.85
N ARG A 105 -6.70 -10.13 6.66
CA ARG A 105 -7.19 -8.90 7.29
C ARG A 105 -6.22 -8.33 8.30
N ILE A 106 -5.53 -9.17 9.06
CA ILE A 106 -4.47 -8.75 9.98
C ILE A 106 -3.32 -8.11 9.20
N LEU A 107 -2.90 -8.72 8.09
CA LEU A 107 -1.84 -8.17 7.24
C LEU A 107 -2.21 -6.78 6.70
N LEU A 108 -3.42 -6.61 6.16
CA LEU A 108 -3.92 -5.31 5.72
C LEU A 108 -3.93 -4.28 6.86
N GLY A 109 -4.37 -4.68 8.05
CA GLY A 109 -4.38 -3.84 9.25
C GLY A 109 -2.98 -3.41 9.69
N LEU A 110 -2.01 -4.33 9.66
CA LEU A 110 -0.61 -4.04 10.00
C LEU A 110 0.01 -3.03 9.04
N ILE A 111 -0.23 -3.19 7.73
CA ILE A 111 0.27 -2.27 6.72
C ILE A 111 -0.39 -0.89 6.88
N PHE A 112 -1.68 -0.85 7.16
CA PHE A 112 -2.38 0.39 7.45
C PHE A 112 -1.80 1.11 8.68
N LEU A 113 -1.62 0.41 9.79
CA LEU A 113 -1.02 0.97 11.01
C LEU A 113 0.41 1.44 10.79
N SER A 114 1.20 0.69 10.01
CA SER A 114 2.56 1.07 9.63
C SER A 114 2.58 2.38 8.84
N SER A 115 1.63 2.58 7.93
CA SER A 115 1.54 3.83 7.15
C SER A 115 1.18 5.04 8.02
N LEU A 116 0.28 4.86 8.99
CA LEU A 116 -0.07 5.90 9.98
C LEU A 116 1.11 6.23 10.89
N THR A 117 1.86 5.23 11.32
CA THR A 117 3.08 5.42 12.13
C THR A 117 4.13 6.23 11.36
N GLY A 118 4.36 5.89 10.09
CA GLY A 118 5.25 6.65 9.22
C GLY A 118 4.84 8.13 9.08
N LEU A 119 3.53 8.39 8.92
CA LEU A 119 2.99 9.74 8.87
C LEU A 119 3.20 10.48 10.20
N ALA A 120 2.91 9.84 11.34
CA ALA A 120 3.08 10.43 12.66
C ALA A 120 4.56 10.78 12.96
N LEU A 121 5.50 9.91 12.56
CA LEU A 121 6.93 10.18 12.69
C LEU A 121 7.37 11.35 11.81
N SER A 122 6.83 11.47 10.60
CA SER A 122 7.15 12.60 9.70
C SER A 122 6.62 13.94 10.23
N LEU A 123 5.53 13.93 11.01
CA LEU A 123 5.02 15.11 11.71
C LEU A 123 5.94 15.55 12.86
N ARG A 124 6.53 14.60 13.59
CA ARG A 124 7.42 14.91 14.72
C ARG A 124 8.81 15.38 14.30
N ALA A 125 9.23 15.04 13.09
CA ALA A 125 10.54 15.41 12.55
C ALA A 125 10.59 16.85 11.99
N ARG A 126 9.49 17.57 12.06
CA ARG A 126 9.34 18.99 11.64
C ARG A 126 9.33 19.92 12.83
#